data_1309ee41516784e2c0d302edea5788c4
#
_entry.id   1309ee41516784e2c0d302edea5788c4
#
_cell.length_a   1.000
_cell.length_b   1.000
_cell.length_c   1.000
_cell.angle_alpha   90.00
_cell.angle_beta   90.00
_cell.angle_gamma   90.00
#
_symmetry.space_group_name_H-M   'P 1'
#
loop_
_entity.id
_entity.type
_entity.pdbx_description
1 polymer ?
#
loop_
_entity_poly.entity_id
_entity_poly.type
_entity_poly.pdbx_seq_one_letter_code
_entity_poly.pdbx_strand_id
1 'polypeptide(L)'
;MDTCILVSLFLPDSGSDLALQWLNRQESRPIWLSHWSWLEFAGVLALCCRRDELDVGRVQVVHQEADVFRRECLGLVEPVGADFFQARLWMQLNPQSGLRSADALHLAIAQRAQLQLLTADRALLQAAAQLSISGVAYIAQAQSSVTQR
;
A
#
# COMPACT_ATOMS: atom_id res chain seq x y z
N MET A 1 -0.77 -0.62 5.77
CA MET A 1 0.21 -0.29 4.71
C MET A 1 -0.40 -0.70 3.38
N ASP A 2 -0.36 0.21 2.39
CA ASP A 2 -0.80 -0.03 1.01
C ASP A 2 0.22 -0.91 0.27
N THR A 3 -0.22 -1.62 -0.76
CA THR A 3 0.60 -2.52 -1.59
C THR A 3 1.78 -1.81 -2.23
N CYS A 4 1.64 -0.56 -2.67
CA CYS A 4 2.74 0.20 -3.28
C CYS A 4 3.94 0.35 -2.34
N ILE A 5 3.72 0.53 -1.04
CA ILE A 5 4.81 0.61 -0.05
C ILE A 5 5.50 -0.75 0.11
N LEU A 6 4.71 -1.85 0.16
CA LEU A 6 5.27 -3.19 0.24
C LEU A 6 6.13 -3.52 -1.00
N VAL A 7 5.65 -3.17 -2.18
CA VAL A 7 6.41 -3.33 -3.44
C VAL A 7 7.75 -2.58 -3.37
N SER A 8 7.74 -1.31 -2.95
CA SER A 8 8.95 -0.49 -2.84
C SER A 8 9.95 -1.00 -1.79
N LEU A 9 9.52 -1.81 -0.82
CA LEU A 9 10.42 -2.45 0.15
C LEU A 9 11.18 -3.65 -0.44
N PHE A 10 10.61 -4.34 -1.44
CA PHE A 10 11.17 -5.58 -1.98
C PHE A 10 11.66 -5.49 -3.42
N LEU A 11 11.18 -4.51 -4.18
CA LEU A 11 11.61 -4.25 -5.55
C LEU A 11 12.21 -2.85 -5.66
N PRO A 12 13.38 -2.70 -6.33
CA PRO A 12 13.99 -1.40 -6.54
C PRO A 12 13.08 -0.50 -7.39
N ASP A 13 12.61 0.59 -6.82
CA ASP A 13 11.85 1.63 -7.50
C ASP A 13 12.18 3.03 -6.93
N SER A 14 11.54 4.06 -7.46
CA SER A 14 11.73 5.45 -6.99
C SER A 14 11.22 5.70 -5.56
N GLY A 15 10.44 4.80 -5.00
CA GLY A 15 9.88 4.86 -3.64
C GLY A 15 10.69 4.11 -2.59
N SER A 16 11.66 3.26 -3.00
CA SER A 16 12.36 2.33 -2.12
C SER A 16 13.06 3.02 -0.95
N ASP A 17 13.80 4.12 -1.20
CA ASP A 17 14.49 4.85 -0.14
C ASP A 17 13.52 5.43 0.89
N LEU A 18 12.38 5.93 0.43
CA LEU A 18 11.35 6.50 1.30
C LEU A 18 10.64 5.42 2.13
N ALA A 19 10.34 4.29 1.51
CA ALA A 19 9.71 3.15 2.18
C ALA A 19 10.63 2.61 3.28
N LEU A 20 11.94 2.45 3.00
CA LEU A 20 12.95 2.03 3.98
C LEU A 20 13.13 3.04 5.11
N GLN A 21 13.22 4.34 4.78
CA GLN A 21 13.32 5.40 5.81
C GLN A 21 12.09 5.42 6.70
N TRP A 22 10.89 5.26 6.13
CA TRP A 22 9.67 5.19 6.91
C TRP A 22 9.68 3.96 7.83
N LEU A 23 10.02 2.78 7.30
CA LEU A 23 10.10 1.53 8.06
C LEU A 23 11.05 1.67 9.26
N ASN A 24 12.23 2.21 9.05
CA ASN A 24 13.24 2.41 10.08
C ASN A 24 12.80 3.36 11.22
N ARG A 25 11.81 4.23 10.95
CA ARG A 25 11.26 5.15 11.96
C ARG A 25 10.11 4.57 12.77
N GLN A 26 9.62 3.36 12.43
CA GLN A 26 8.47 2.79 13.14
C GLN A 26 8.82 2.22 14.52
N GLU A 27 10.10 1.97 14.79
CA GLU A 27 10.61 1.44 16.08
C GLU A 27 9.75 0.30 16.63
N SER A 28 8.93 0.60 17.66
CA SER A 28 8.10 -0.41 18.34
C SER A 28 6.62 -0.36 17.94
N ARG A 29 6.24 0.37 16.90
CA ARG A 29 4.83 0.46 16.47
C ARG A 29 4.46 -0.72 15.59
N PRO A 30 3.33 -1.40 15.86
CA PRO A 30 2.89 -2.51 15.03
C PRO A 30 2.52 -2.00 13.63
N ILE A 31 3.08 -2.65 12.62
CA ILE A 31 2.76 -2.39 11.21
C ILE A 31 1.74 -3.44 10.76
N TRP A 32 0.68 -3.00 10.11
CA TRP A 32 -0.40 -3.86 9.65
C TRP A 32 -0.46 -3.93 8.13
N LEU A 33 -0.68 -5.13 7.62
CA LEU A 33 -0.93 -5.40 6.21
C LEU A 33 -2.27 -6.15 6.08
N SER A 34 -3.05 -5.87 5.04
CA SER A 34 -4.24 -6.67 4.77
C SER A 34 -3.90 -7.90 3.92
N HIS A 35 -4.69 -8.96 4.02
CA HIS A 35 -4.59 -10.08 3.09
C HIS A 35 -4.87 -9.64 1.63
N TRP A 36 -5.62 -8.57 1.44
CA TRP A 36 -5.79 -7.95 0.13
C TRP A 36 -4.47 -7.40 -0.42
N SER A 37 -3.73 -6.59 0.35
CA SER A 37 -2.39 -6.10 -0.06
C SER A 37 -1.44 -7.24 -0.34
N TRP A 38 -1.53 -8.33 0.43
CA TRP A 38 -0.68 -9.51 0.23
C TRP A 38 -0.97 -10.20 -1.10
N LEU A 39 -2.25 -10.31 -1.47
CA LEU A 39 -2.65 -10.84 -2.78
C LEU A 39 -2.20 -9.94 -3.93
N GLU A 40 -2.37 -8.63 -3.80
CA GLU A 40 -1.94 -7.68 -4.83
C GLU A 40 -0.41 -7.71 -5.02
N PHE A 41 0.36 -7.82 -3.93
CA PHE A 41 1.81 -7.97 -4.01
C PHE A 41 2.23 -9.17 -4.85
N ALA A 42 1.61 -10.32 -4.63
CA ALA A 42 1.82 -11.50 -5.47
C ALA A 42 1.45 -11.25 -6.94
N GLY A 43 0.37 -10.50 -7.18
CA GLY A 43 -0.05 -10.09 -8.51
C GLY A 43 0.97 -9.17 -9.20
N VAL A 44 1.58 -8.24 -8.48
CA VAL A 44 2.65 -7.37 -9.00
C VAL A 44 3.87 -8.19 -9.38
N LEU A 45 4.34 -9.11 -8.53
CA LEU A 45 5.48 -9.99 -8.84
C LEU A 45 5.22 -10.86 -10.08
N ALA A 46 4.01 -11.41 -10.18
CA ALA A 46 3.61 -12.17 -11.36
C ALA A 46 3.56 -11.30 -12.64
N LEU A 47 3.18 -10.03 -12.51
CA LEU A 47 3.20 -9.08 -13.64
C LEU A 47 4.63 -8.75 -14.06
N CYS A 48 5.53 -8.47 -13.13
CA CYS A 48 6.95 -8.24 -13.41
C CYS A 48 7.59 -9.45 -14.12
N CYS A 49 7.24 -10.67 -13.70
CA CYS A 49 7.70 -11.89 -14.37
C CYS A 49 7.19 -11.98 -15.82
N ARG A 50 5.91 -11.70 -16.07
CA ARG A 50 5.34 -11.70 -17.44
C ARG A 50 5.89 -10.62 -18.36
N ARG A 51 6.48 -9.56 -17.79
CA ARG A 51 7.12 -8.46 -18.53
C ARG A 51 8.63 -8.64 -18.67
N ASP A 52 9.17 -9.80 -18.25
CA ASP A 52 10.60 -10.08 -18.25
C ASP A 52 11.44 -9.08 -17.40
N GLU A 53 10.79 -8.38 -16.47
CA GLU A 53 11.44 -7.49 -15.49
C GLU A 53 12.11 -8.29 -14.36
N LEU A 54 11.55 -9.47 -14.04
CA LEU A 54 12.07 -10.42 -13.07
C LEU A 54 12.01 -11.84 -13.65
N ASP A 55 13.04 -12.62 -13.43
CA ASP A 55 12.96 -14.07 -13.69
C ASP A 55 12.21 -14.83 -12.59
N VAL A 56 11.80 -16.07 -12.89
CA VAL A 56 11.02 -16.91 -11.97
C VAL A 56 11.79 -17.17 -10.66
N GLY A 57 13.10 -17.35 -10.74
CA GLY A 57 13.94 -17.58 -9.55
C GLY A 57 13.94 -16.37 -8.63
N ARG A 58 14.08 -15.17 -9.19
CA ARG A 58 14.03 -13.92 -8.39
C ARG A 58 12.65 -13.70 -7.78
N VAL A 59 11.56 -13.97 -8.51
CA VAL A 59 10.20 -13.93 -7.96
C VAL A 59 10.05 -14.83 -6.74
N GLN A 60 10.56 -16.06 -6.80
CA GLN A 60 10.52 -17.00 -5.67
C GLN A 60 11.31 -16.46 -4.46
N VAL A 61 12.51 -15.91 -4.68
CA VAL A 61 13.32 -15.32 -3.63
C VAL A 61 12.60 -14.15 -2.96
N VAL A 62 12.02 -13.25 -3.75
CA VAL A 62 11.26 -12.09 -3.21
C VAL A 62 10.06 -12.56 -2.38
N HIS A 63 9.33 -13.57 -2.82
CA HIS A 63 8.25 -14.16 -2.01
C HIS A 63 8.75 -14.69 -0.67
N GLN A 64 9.89 -15.40 -0.65
CA GLN A 64 10.47 -15.94 0.59
C GLN A 64 10.92 -14.83 1.55
N GLU A 65 11.60 -13.80 1.03
CA GLU A 65 12.03 -12.63 1.80
C GLU A 65 10.81 -11.89 2.42
N ALA A 66 9.78 -11.68 1.61
CA ALA A 66 8.55 -11.02 2.05
C ALA A 66 7.78 -11.86 3.08
N ASP A 67 7.75 -13.18 2.93
CA ASP A 67 7.14 -14.10 3.91
C ASP A 67 7.85 -14.07 5.27
N VAL A 68 9.18 -13.96 5.30
CA VAL A 68 9.95 -13.79 6.54
C VAL A 68 9.58 -12.45 7.18
N PHE A 69 9.65 -11.36 6.40
CA PHE A 69 9.29 -10.02 6.88
C PHE A 69 7.86 -9.97 7.44
N ARG A 70 6.90 -10.59 6.77
CA ARG A 70 5.52 -10.69 7.24
C ARG A 70 5.44 -11.36 8.60
N ARG A 71 6.09 -12.53 8.76
CA ARG A 71 6.02 -13.29 10.03
C ARG A 71 6.66 -12.55 11.21
N GLU A 72 7.73 -11.81 10.93
CA GLU A 72 8.53 -11.19 11.99
C GLU A 72 8.07 -9.76 12.31
N CYS A 73 7.53 -9.03 11.33
CA CYS A 73 7.33 -7.58 11.45
C CYS A 73 5.88 -7.13 11.28
N LEU A 74 4.98 -7.95 10.72
CA LEU A 74 3.65 -7.48 10.34
C LEU A 74 2.52 -8.20 11.07
N GLY A 75 1.55 -7.42 11.57
CA GLY A 75 0.20 -7.91 11.85
C GLY A 75 -0.61 -8.03 10.56
N LEU A 76 -1.56 -8.96 10.53
CA LEU A 76 -2.46 -9.16 9.38
C LEU A 76 -3.88 -8.73 9.72
N VAL A 77 -4.55 -8.11 8.73
CA VAL A 77 -5.97 -7.74 8.80
C VAL A 77 -6.74 -8.53 7.73
N GLU A 78 -7.75 -9.27 8.16
CA GLU A 78 -8.65 -9.97 7.26
C GLU A 78 -9.65 -9.01 6.62
N PRO A 79 -9.77 -8.96 5.29
CA PRO A 79 -10.90 -8.32 4.64
C PRO A 79 -12.19 -9.08 4.97
N VAL A 80 -13.26 -8.35 5.20
CA VAL A 80 -14.59 -8.94 5.45
C VAL A 80 -15.62 -8.39 4.47
N GLY A 81 -16.78 -9.05 4.37
CA GLY A 81 -17.83 -8.65 3.43
C GLY A 81 -18.26 -7.18 3.58
N ALA A 82 -18.23 -6.63 4.79
CA ALA A 82 -18.53 -5.23 5.05
C ALA A 82 -17.56 -4.25 4.36
N ASP A 83 -16.27 -4.63 4.23
CA ASP A 83 -15.28 -3.78 3.55
C ASP A 83 -15.60 -3.65 2.05
N PHE A 84 -15.96 -4.75 1.40
CA PHE A 84 -16.39 -4.76 -0.01
C PHE A 84 -17.68 -3.97 -0.22
N PHE A 85 -18.62 -4.09 0.70
CA PHE A 85 -19.84 -3.31 0.65
C PHE A 85 -19.56 -1.81 0.76
N GLN A 86 -18.73 -1.39 1.72
CA GLN A 86 -18.37 0.00 1.93
C GLN A 86 -17.59 0.57 0.74
N ALA A 87 -16.61 -0.18 0.21
CA ALA A 87 -15.85 0.21 -0.97
C ALA A 87 -16.77 0.44 -2.18
N ARG A 88 -17.70 -0.49 -2.43
CA ARG A 88 -18.70 -0.37 -3.49
C ARG A 88 -19.59 0.84 -3.30
N LEU A 89 -20.03 1.10 -2.07
CA LEU A 89 -20.93 2.24 -1.76
C LEU A 89 -20.24 3.58 -2.07
N TRP A 90 -18.99 3.76 -1.68
CA TRP A 90 -18.25 4.98 -2.02
C TRP A 90 -18.14 5.21 -3.52
N MET A 91 -17.81 4.17 -4.28
CA MET A 91 -17.71 4.27 -5.74
C MET A 91 -19.06 4.57 -6.40
N GLN A 92 -20.16 3.99 -5.91
CA GLN A 92 -21.50 4.24 -6.44
C GLN A 92 -21.97 5.67 -6.17
N LEU A 93 -21.74 6.18 -4.96
CA LEU A 93 -22.17 7.52 -4.57
C LEU A 93 -21.26 8.63 -5.16
N ASN A 94 -20.04 8.31 -5.53
CA ASN A 94 -19.04 9.27 -5.99
C ASN A 94 -18.29 8.79 -7.25
N PRO A 95 -18.99 8.56 -8.37
CA PRO A 95 -18.38 7.99 -9.58
C PRO A 95 -17.31 8.89 -10.22
N GLN A 96 -17.27 10.17 -9.85
CA GLN A 96 -16.32 11.16 -10.33
C GLN A 96 -15.06 11.28 -9.45
N SER A 97 -14.98 10.58 -8.32
CA SER A 97 -13.87 10.71 -7.37
C SER A 97 -12.54 10.18 -7.88
N GLY A 98 -12.53 9.39 -8.96
CA GLY A 98 -11.33 8.70 -9.45
C GLY A 98 -10.88 7.54 -8.56
N LEU A 99 -11.64 7.18 -7.52
CA LEU A 99 -11.33 6.07 -6.63
C LEU A 99 -11.44 4.74 -7.38
N ARG A 100 -10.34 3.98 -7.41
CA ARG A 100 -10.32 2.64 -8.02
C ARG A 100 -10.80 1.59 -7.02
N SER A 101 -11.28 0.45 -7.50
CA SER A 101 -11.85 -0.60 -6.64
C SER A 101 -10.85 -1.15 -5.60
N ALA A 102 -9.60 -1.33 -6.02
CA ALA A 102 -8.52 -1.75 -5.11
C ALA A 102 -8.30 -0.73 -3.99
N ASP A 103 -8.19 0.56 -4.36
CA ASP A 103 -7.95 1.66 -3.42
C ASP A 103 -9.13 1.82 -2.44
N ALA A 104 -10.38 1.68 -2.95
CA ALA A 104 -11.58 1.71 -2.13
C ALA A 104 -11.57 0.59 -1.07
N LEU A 105 -11.10 -0.60 -1.44
CA LEU A 105 -11.00 -1.72 -0.51
C LEU A 105 -9.92 -1.49 0.55
N HIS A 106 -8.75 -0.95 0.18
CA HIS A 106 -7.72 -0.57 1.16
C HIS A 106 -8.26 0.43 2.19
N LEU A 107 -8.96 1.47 1.72
CA LEU A 107 -9.56 2.47 2.59
C LEU A 107 -10.62 1.87 3.52
N ALA A 108 -11.49 1.00 3.01
CA ALA A 108 -12.55 0.37 3.78
C ALA A 108 -11.99 -0.54 4.89
N ILE A 109 -10.98 -1.37 4.57
CA ILE A 109 -10.29 -2.22 5.55
C ILE A 109 -9.63 -1.36 6.63
N ALA A 110 -8.89 -0.32 6.23
CA ALA A 110 -8.19 0.56 7.18
C ALA A 110 -9.18 1.28 8.10
N GLN A 111 -10.28 1.82 7.55
CA GLN A 111 -11.31 2.50 8.34
C GLN A 111 -11.98 1.57 9.36
N ARG A 112 -12.43 0.39 8.92
CA ARG A 112 -13.04 -0.60 9.82
C ARG A 112 -12.09 -1.04 10.93
N ALA A 113 -10.82 -1.26 10.58
CA ALA A 113 -9.79 -1.69 11.54
C ALA A 113 -9.26 -0.53 12.42
N GLN A 114 -9.74 0.69 12.22
CA GLN A 114 -9.27 1.90 12.91
C GLN A 114 -7.75 2.12 12.77
N LEU A 115 -7.22 1.79 11.60
CA LEU A 115 -5.81 1.92 11.25
C LEU A 115 -5.59 3.09 10.30
N GLN A 116 -4.41 3.71 10.41
CA GLN A 116 -3.97 4.66 9.41
C GLN A 116 -3.45 3.92 8.18
N LEU A 117 -3.96 4.26 6.99
CA LEU A 117 -3.45 3.73 5.72
C LEU A 117 -2.24 4.55 5.26
N LEU A 118 -1.09 3.93 5.17
CA LEU A 118 0.09 4.51 4.55
C LEU A 118 0.11 4.19 3.05
N THR A 119 0.25 5.22 2.21
CA THR A 119 0.34 5.07 0.75
C THR A 119 1.35 6.04 0.13
N ALA A 120 1.87 5.69 -1.04
CA ALA A 120 2.61 6.58 -1.93
C ALA A 120 1.78 6.94 -3.19
N ASP A 121 0.51 6.50 -3.27
CA ASP A 121 -0.38 6.82 -4.37
C ASP A 121 -1.11 8.15 -4.13
N ARG A 122 -0.75 9.16 -4.95
CA ARG A 122 -1.40 10.48 -4.90
C ARG A 122 -2.87 10.44 -5.31
N ALA A 123 -3.23 9.55 -6.24
CA ALA A 123 -4.61 9.46 -6.70
C ALA A 123 -5.51 8.92 -5.59
N LEU A 124 -5.04 7.89 -4.86
CA LEU A 124 -5.73 7.39 -3.67
C LEU A 124 -5.87 8.47 -2.59
N LEU A 125 -4.80 9.20 -2.30
CA LEU A 125 -4.84 10.30 -1.31
C LEU A 125 -5.86 11.37 -1.71
N GLN A 126 -5.88 11.79 -2.97
CA GLN A 126 -6.81 12.79 -3.48
C GLN A 126 -8.26 12.29 -3.43
N ALA A 127 -8.52 11.05 -3.85
CA ALA A 127 -9.84 10.46 -3.80
C ALA A 127 -10.36 10.34 -2.36
N ALA A 128 -9.51 9.91 -1.41
CA ALA A 128 -9.85 9.86 0.00
C ALA A 128 -10.23 11.24 0.55
N ALA A 129 -9.47 12.29 0.19
CA ALA A 129 -9.75 13.66 0.60
C ALA A 129 -11.09 14.16 0.03
N GLN A 130 -11.40 13.89 -1.25
CA GLN A 130 -12.68 14.26 -1.87
C GLN A 130 -13.87 13.56 -1.18
N LEU A 131 -13.69 12.36 -0.69
CA LEU A 131 -14.69 11.57 0.02
C LEU A 131 -14.74 11.88 1.53
N SER A 132 -13.91 12.81 2.01
CA SER A 132 -13.75 13.12 3.44
C SER A 132 -13.38 11.89 4.29
N ILE A 133 -12.66 10.93 3.69
CA ILE A 133 -12.14 9.77 4.39
C ILE A 133 -10.83 10.17 5.08
N SER A 134 -10.85 10.15 6.40
CA SER A 134 -9.66 10.44 7.23
C SER A 134 -8.77 9.19 7.40
N GLY A 135 -7.57 9.40 7.97
CA GLY A 135 -6.69 8.30 8.33
C GLY A 135 -5.81 7.79 7.19
N VAL A 136 -5.58 8.61 6.16
CA VAL A 136 -4.60 8.30 5.09
C VAL A 136 -3.33 9.10 5.32
N ALA A 137 -2.18 8.41 5.40
CA ALA A 137 -0.86 9.01 5.48
C ALA A 137 -0.14 8.85 4.13
N TYR A 138 0.42 9.93 3.63
CA TYR A 138 1.16 9.93 2.37
C TYR A 138 2.66 9.96 2.62
N ILE A 139 3.38 9.05 1.96
CA ILE A 139 4.83 9.05 1.93
C ILE A 139 5.31 9.81 0.68
N ALA A 140 6.01 10.93 0.88
CA ALA A 140 6.54 11.72 -0.21
C ALA A 140 8.03 12.00 0.01
N GLN A 141 8.76 12.23 -1.08
CA GLN A 141 10.10 12.82 -0.98
C GLN A 141 9.99 14.19 -0.31
N ALA A 142 10.79 14.43 0.73
CA ALA A 142 11.01 15.77 1.19
C ALA A 142 11.53 16.58 -0.01
N GLN A 143 10.79 17.60 -0.44
CA GLN A 143 11.29 18.53 -1.45
C GLN A 143 12.56 19.13 -0.84
N SER A 144 13.71 18.78 -1.42
CA SER A 144 14.96 19.47 -1.15
C SER A 144 14.72 20.91 -1.59
N SER A 145 14.46 21.79 -0.63
CA SER A 145 14.47 23.23 -0.85
C SER A 145 15.90 23.61 -1.21
N VAL A 146 16.22 23.53 -2.50
CA VAL A 146 17.41 24.19 -3.04
C VAL A 146 17.13 25.68 -2.95
N THR A 147 17.51 26.27 -1.82
CA THR A 147 17.65 27.72 -1.71
C THR A 147 18.80 28.11 -2.64
N GLN A 148 18.46 28.55 -3.85
CA GLN A 148 19.41 29.32 -4.65
C GLN A 148 19.69 30.63 -3.89
N ARG A 149 20.91 30.76 -3.42
CA ARG A 149 21.51 32.03 -3.11
C ARG A 149 22.43 32.43 -4.25
#